data_5be24e4c39b0601c84821a8cf54d3890
#
_entry.id   5be24e4c39b0601c84821a8cf54d3890
#
_cell.length_a   1.000
_cell.length_b   1.000
_cell.length_c   1.000
_cell.angle_alpha   90.00
_cell.angle_beta   90.00
_cell.angle_gamma   90.00
#
_symmetry.space_group_name_H-M   'P 1'
#
loop_
_entity.id
_entity.type
_entity.pdbx_description
1 polymer ?
#
loop_
_entity_poly.entity_id
_entity_poly.type
_entity_poly.pdbx_seq_one_letter_code
_entity_poly.pdbx_strand_id
1 'polypeptide(L)'
;MTTIDIHPHIIASDIARYPLAPLGGHQSDWSRTRPVSMEQLVAAMDEARVQKAAIVQASTCYGHDNSYVADAVAAYPKRFTGVFSVDVLAPDAPQRMRHWLAKGLTGLRLFTFGSTMTDQADWLDDPKSFAAWECAGELGLSICLQM
;
A
#
# COMPACT_ATOMS: atom_id res chain seq x y z
N MET A 1 -1.66 25.92 -8.48
CA MET A 1 -1.87 24.55 -9.03
C MET A 1 -1.56 23.57 -7.92
N THR A 2 -2.41 22.58 -7.65
CA THR A 2 -2.15 21.57 -6.60
C THR A 2 -1.35 20.43 -7.22
N THR A 3 -0.17 20.14 -6.66
CA THR A 3 0.65 18.99 -7.05
C THR A 3 0.39 17.84 -6.11
N ILE A 4 0.16 16.65 -6.66
CA ILE A 4 -0.12 15.42 -5.90
C ILE A 4 0.84 14.33 -6.36
N ASP A 5 1.53 13.70 -5.42
CA ASP A 5 2.29 12.47 -5.68
C ASP A 5 1.35 11.26 -5.51
N ILE A 6 1.20 10.45 -6.54
CA ILE A 6 0.24 9.33 -6.52
C ILE A 6 0.87 7.97 -6.22
N HIS A 7 2.19 7.89 -5.97
CA HIS A 7 2.85 6.60 -5.77
C HIS A 7 4.12 6.63 -4.89
N PRO A 8 4.19 7.41 -3.81
CA PRO A 8 5.32 7.29 -2.90
C PRO A 8 5.17 6.05 -2.00
N HIS A 9 6.29 5.51 -1.57
CA HIS A 9 6.38 4.46 -0.55
C HIS A 9 7.05 5.02 0.70
N ILE A 10 6.66 4.50 1.85
CA ILE A 10 7.32 4.81 3.13
C ILE A 10 7.83 3.53 3.80
N ILE A 11 8.99 3.65 4.44
CA ILE A 11 9.66 2.57 5.17
C ILE A 11 9.97 3.09 6.57
N ALA A 12 9.46 2.41 7.59
CA ALA A 12 9.68 2.80 8.98
C ALA A 12 11.13 2.53 9.42
N SER A 13 11.68 3.43 10.23
CA SER A 13 12.92 3.19 10.93
C SER A 13 12.74 2.31 12.19
N ASP A 14 11.55 2.31 12.78
CA ASP A 14 11.19 1.48 13.93
C ASP A 14 10.75 0.08 13.47
N ILE A 15 11.72 -0.81 13.30
CA ILE A 15 11.48 -2.20 12.91
C ILE A 15 10.85 -3.05 14.02
N ALA A 16 10.88 -2.60 15.26
CA ALA A 16 10.21 -3.31 16.36
C ALA A 16 8.70 -3.10 16.30
N ARG A 17 8.27 -1.88 15.97
CA ARG A 17 6.86 -1.54 15.78
C ARG A 17 6.32 -1.99 14.44
N TYR A 18 7.12 -1.93 13.39
CA TYR A 18 6.77 -2.31 12.02
C TYR A 18 7.74 -3.37 11.48
N PRO A 19 7.58 -4.63 11.91
CA PRO A 19 8.49 -5.71 11.51
C PRO A 19 8.42 -5.97 10.01
N LEU A 20 9.57 -6.30 9.43
CA LEU A 20 9.63 -6.68 8.01
C LEU A 20 8.96 -8.04 7.79
N ALA A 21 8.07 -8.09 6.82
CA ALA A 21 7.37 -9.30 6.39
C ALA A 21 7.16 -9.25 4.85
N PRO A 22 8.23 -9.22 4.05
CA PRO A 22 8.14 -9.00 2.61
C PRO A 22 7.40 -10.12 1.90
N LEU A 23 6.49 -9.78 0.98
CA LEU A 23 5.99 -10.75 0.02
C LEU A 23 7.15 -11.28 -0.81
N GLY A 24 7.17 -12.61 -1.07
CA GLY A 24 8.25 -13.27 -1.77
C GLY A 24 9.45 -13.62 -0.88
N GLY A 25 9.39 -13.35 0.43
CA GLY A 25 10.37 -13.81 1.42
C GLY A 25 11.66 -12.99 1.48
N HIS A 26 11.84 -11.97 0.66
CA HIS A 26 13.00 -11.07 0.72
C HIS A 26 12.60 -9.62 0.44
N GLN A 27 13.33 -8.70 1.07
CA GLN A 27 13.13 -7.27 0.89
C GLN A 27 13.74 -6.81 -0.44
N SER A 28 13.06 -5.91 -1.16
CA SER A 28 13.61 -5.31 -2.37
C SER A 28 14.83 -4.43 -2.08
N ASP A 29 15.77 -4.38 -3.02
CA ASP A 29 17.01 -3.59 -2.85
C ASP A 29 16.74 -2.11 -2.62
N TRP A 30 15.80 -1.51 -3.34
CA TRP A 30 15.50 -0.09 -3.18
C TRP A 30 14.99 0.24 -1.77
N SER A 31 14.15 -0.62 -1.20
CA SER A 31 13.58 -0.41 0.13
C SER A 31 14.59 -0.60 1.24
N ARG A 32 15.61 -1.42 1.01
CA ARG A 32 16.72 -1.65 1.92
C ARG A 32 17.77 -0.54 1.87
N THR A 33 18.07 -0.05 0.66
CA THR A 33 19.21 0.89 0.44
C THR A 33 18.79 2.35 0.50
N ARG A 34 17.49 2.65 0.28
CA ARG A 34 16.95 4.02 0.23
C ARG A 34 15.61 4.10 0.98
N PRO A 35 15.56 3.67 2.25
CA PRO A 35 14.32 3.79 3.04
C PRO A 35 13.99 5.27 3.27
N VAL A 36 12.70 5.61 3.18
CA VAL A 36 12.18 6.96 3.44
C VAL A 36 11.07 6.85 4.46
N SER A 37 11.22 7.47 5.63
CA SER A 37 10.15 7.49 6.64
C SER A 37 9.02 8.46 6.25
N MET A 38 7.87 8.39 6.98
CA MET A 38 6.78 9.33 6.75
C MET A 38 7.21 10.79 6.97
N GLU A 39 8.07 11.05 7.95
CA GLU A 39 8.58 12.40 8.26
C GLU A 39 9.52 12.90 7.15
N GLN A 40 10.37 12.02 6.63
CA GLN A 40 11.24 12.33 5.50
C GLN A 40 10.43 12.59 4.22
N LEU A 41 9.35 11.81 3.99
CA LEU A 41 8.45 12.06 2.87
C LEU A 41 7.78 13.43 3.00
N VAL A 42 7.28 13.80 4.19
CA VAL A 42 6.69 15.13 4.42
C VAL A 42 7.70 16.25 4.12
N ALA A 43 8.94 16.13 4.62
CA ALA A 43 9.98 17.11 4.37
C ALA A 43 10.30 17.25 2.87
N ALA A 44 10.44 16.14 2.17
CA ALA A 44 10.69 16.13 0.72
C ALA A 44 9.51 16.73 -0.08
N MET A 45 8.28 16.44 0.33
CA MET A 45 7.08 17.03 -0.27
C MET A 45 7.02 18.55 -0.06
N ASP A 46 7.40 19.05 1.13
CA ASP A 46 7.42 20.47 1.42
C ASP A 46 8.47 21.19 0.56
N GLU A 47 9.68 20.64 0.45
CA GLU A 47 10.73 21.15 -0.43
C GLU A 47 10.30 21.19 -1.91
N ALA A 48 9.67 20.10 -2.38
CA ALA A 48 9.18 19.99 -3.76
C ALA A 48 7.84 20.69 -4.01
N ARG A 49 7.22 21.32 -3.00
CA ARG A 49 5.88 21.93 -3.06
C ARG A 49 4.78 20.97 -3.49
N VAL A 50 4.90 19.70 -3.08
CA VAL A 50 3.86 18.68 -3.26
C VAL A 50 2.89 18.77 -2.09
N GLN A 51 1.62 19.03 -2.37
CA GLN A 51 0.62 19.29 -1.33
C GLN A 51 0.05 18.00 -0.74
N LYS A 52 -0.15 16.97 -1.54
CA LYS A 52 -0.78 15.72 -1.13
C LYS A 52 -0.07 14.51 -1.72
N ALA A 53 -0.24 13.36 -1.09
CA ALA A 53 0.23 12.10 -1.63
C ALA A 53 -0.74 10.95 -1.37
N ALA A 54 -0.79 10.00 -2.32
CA ALA A 54 -1.40 8.69 -2.14
C ALA A 54 -0.28 7.69 -1.84
N ILE A 55 -0.06 7.40 -0.56
CA ILE A 55 1.02 6.50 -0.11
C ILE A 55 0.64 5.07 -0.45
N VAL A 56 1.49 4.42 -1.23
CA VAL A 56 1.26 3.04 -1.66
C VAL A 56 2.01 2.07 -0.76
N GLN A 57 1.32 1.02 -0.32
CA GLN A 57 1.89 -0.03 0.52
C GLN A 57 3.18 -0.61 -0.08
N ALA A 58 4.25 -0.63 0.73
CA ALA A 58 5.52 -1.23 0.37
C ALA A 58 5.49 -2.76 0.63
N SER A 59 4.79 -3.51 -0.22
CA SER A 59 4.58 -4.95 -0.04
C SER A 59 5.88 -5.77 -0.06
N THR A 60 6.94 -5.24 -0.68
CA THR A 60 8.28 -5.82 -0.65
C THR A 60 9.01 -5.60 0.69
N CYS A 61 8.37 -4.90 1.64
CA CYS A 61 8.85 -4.73 3.02
C CYS A 61 7.89 -5.37 4.02
N TYR A 62 6.59 -5.09 3.90
CA TYR A 62 5.60 -5.36 4.95
C TYR A 62 4.49 -6.30 4.49
N GLY A 63 4.59 -6.87 3.29
CA GLY A 63 3.55 -7.75 2.77
C GLY A 63 2.20 -7.05 2.74
N HIS A 64 1.22 -7.68 3.38
CA HIS A 64 -0.14 -7.14 3.53
C HIS A 64 -0.39 -6.45 4.89
N ASP A 65 0.66 -6.18 5.67
CA ASP A 65 0.55 -5.33 6.86
C ASP A 65 0.64 -3.86 6.46
N ASN A 66 -0.50 -3.19 6.39
CA ASN A 66 -0.61 -1.80 5.99
C ASN A 66 -0.56 -0.82 7.18
N SER A 67 -0.14 -1.27 8.36
CA SER A 67 -0.19 -0.48 9.60
C SER A 67 0.60 0.82 9.49
N TYR A 68 1.80 0.80 8.90
CA TYR A 68 2.62 2.01 8.78
C TYR A 68 1.99 3.05 7.84
N VAL A 69 1.37 2.61 6.75
CA VAL A 69 0.61 3.52 5.85
C VAL A 69 -0.62 4.09 6.57
N ALA A 70 -1.34 3.27 7.35
CA ALA A 70 -2.49 3.72 8.12
C ALA A 70 -2.10 4.74 9.19
N ASP A 71 -1.00 4.51 9.91
CA ASP A 71 -0.49 5.46 10.91
C ASP A 71 -0.04 6.78 10.27
N ALA A 72 0.58 6.73 9.08
CA ALA A 72 0.95 7.94 8.35
C ALA A 72 -0.29 8.75 7.90
N VAL A 73 -1.34 8.08 7.41
CA VAL A 73 -2.61 8.74 7.06
C VAL A 73 -3.26 9.37 8.29
N ALA A 74 -3.26 8.67 9.42
CA ALA A 74 -3.80 9.18 10.68
C ALA A 74 -3.01 10.39 11.21
N ALA A 75 -1.67 10.38 11.04
CA ALA A 75 -0.81 11.50 11.45
C ALA A 75 -0.97 12.74 10.55
N TYR A 76 -1.20 12.56 9.26
CA TYR A 76 -1.29 13.63 8.26
C TYR A 76 -2.56 13.54 7.39
N PRO A 77 -3.78 13.57 7.98
CA PRO A 77 -5.03 13.26 7.25
C PRO A 77 -5.39 14.27 6.17
N LYS A 78 -4.80 15.48 6.20
CA LYS A 78 -4.99 16.50 5.15
C LYS A 78 -3.99 16.40 4.00
N ARG A 79 -2.93 15.62 4.20
CA ARG A 79 -1.82 15.45 3.25
C ARG A 79 -1.85 14.08 2.57
N PHE A 80 -2.28 13.03 3.28
CA PHE A 80 -2.16 11.66 2.84
C PHE A 80 -3.50 10.96 2.67
N THR A 81 -3.58 10.12 1.67
CA THR A 81 -4.43 8.95 1.61
C THR A 81 -3.55 7.71 1.41
N GLY A 82 -4.07 6.52 1.69
CA GLY A 82 -3.32 5.28 1.58
C GLY A 82 -3.89 4.33 0.53
N VAL A 83 -2.99 3.60 -0.11
CA VAL A 83 -3.29 2.50 -1.02
C VAL A 83 -2.76 1.23 -0.37
N PHE A 84 -3.67 0.41 0.17
CA PHE A 84 -3.34 -0.82 0.89
C PHE A 84 -3.19 -2.01 -0.05
N SER A 85 -2.59 -3.10 0.41
CA SER A 85 -2.60 -4.39 -0.27
C SER A 85 -3.23 -5.47 0.59
N VAL A 86 -3.89 -6.44 -0.05
CA VAL A 86 -4.42 -7.65 0.57
C VAL A 86 -4.22 -8.82 -0.38
N ASP A 87 -4.21 -10.04 0.17
CA ASP A 87 -4.34 -11.25 -0.63
C ASP A 87 -5.81 -11.37 -1.05
N VAL A 88 -6.09 -11.12 -2.34
CA VAL A 88 -7.46 -11.17 -2.89
C VAL A 88 -8.01 -12.59 -3.01
N LEU A 89 -7.17 -13.61 -2.92
CA LEU A 89 -7.58 -15.03 -2.92
C LEU A 89 -7.96 -15.52 -1.52
N ALA A 90 -7.62 -14.76 -0.48
CA ALA A 90 -7.97 -15.11 0.89
C ALA A 90 -9.49 -14.95 1.13
N PRO A 91 -10.15 -15.92 1.79
CA PRO A 91 -11.60 -15.85 2.02
C PRO A 91 -12.04 -14.66 2.88
N ASP A 92 -11.13 -14.08 3.66
CA ASP A 92 -11.35 -12.90 4.50
C ASP A 92 -10.92 -11.57 3.82
N ALA A 93 -10.55 -11.60 2.52
CA ALA A 93 -10.15 -10.40 1.79
C ALA A 93 -11.15 -9.23 1.92
N PRO A 94 -12.49 -9.43 1.72
CA PRO A 94 -13.46 -8.35 1.88
C PRO A 94 -13.48 -7.73 3.28
N GLN A 95 -13.26 -8.53 4.33
CA GLN A 95 -13.20 -8.03 5.71
C GLN A 95 -11.95 -7.18 5.94
N ARG A 96 -10.80 -7.62 5.42
CA ARG A 96 -9.53 -6.86 5.48
C ARG A 96 -9.63 -5.55 4.71
N MET A 97 -10.27 -5.54 3.54
CA MET A 97 -10.50 -4.32 2.75
C MET A 97 -11.34 -3.30 3.53
N ARG A 98 -12.44 -3.73 4.14
CA ARG A 98 -13.27 -2.88 5.00
C ARG A 98 -12.50 -2.36 6.22
N HIS A 99 -11.65 -3.19 6.82
CA HIS A 99 -10.78 -2.78 7.93
C HIS A 99 -9.84 -1.64 7.51
N TRP A 100 -9.14 -1.77 6.39
CA TRP A 100 -8.20 -0.75 5.94
C TRP A 100 -8.89 0.52 5.47
N LEU A 101 -10.06 0.41 4.84
CA LEU A 101 -10.88 1.58 4.50
C LEU A 101 -11.28 2.34 5.78
N ALA A 102 -11.70 1.64 6.83
CA ALA A 102 -12.03 2.26 8.12
C ALA A 102 -10.83 2.96 8.79
N LYS A 103 -9.60 2.61 8.41
CA LYS A 103 -8.35 3.27 8.81
C LYS A 103 -7.97 4.46 7.90
N GLY A 104 -8.80 4.80 6.93
CA GLY A 104 -8.57 5.94 6.03
C GLY A 104 -7.79 5.62 4.75
N LEU A 105 -7.58 4.33 4.42
CA LEU A 105 -6.92 3.93 3.20
C LEU A 105 -7.98 3.71 2.10
N THR A 106 -7.87 4.42 0.98
CA THR A 106 -8.95 4.54 -0.01
C THR A 106 -8.64 3.87 -1.35
N GLY A 107 -7.48 3.23 -1.47
CA GLY A 107 -7.09 2.51 -2.68
C GLY A 107 -6.58 1.12 -2.38
N LEU A 108 -6.73 0.21 -3.34
CA LEU A 108 -6.24 -1.17 -3.31
C LEU A 108 -5.11 -1.33 -4.32
N ARG A 109 -3.95 -1.84 -3.87
CA ARG A 109 -2.83 -2.19 -4.73
C ARG A 109 -2.81 -3.68 -5.01
N LEU A 110 -2.73 -4.01 -6.30
CA LEU A 110 -2.54 -5.37 -6.80
C LEU A 110 -1.38 -5.38 -7.80
N PHE A 111 -0.74 -6.53 -7.98
CA PHE A 111 0.33 -6.67 -8.97
C PHE A 111 0.25 -8.03 -9.65
N THR A 112 0.49 -8.02 -10.97
CA THR A 112 0.64 -9.21 -11.80
C THR A 112 2.10 -9.55 -12.01
N PHE A 113 3.00 -8.61 -11.69
CA PHE A 113 4.45 -8.78 -11.78
C PHE A 113 5.14 -7.99 -10.64
N GLY A 114 6.19 -8.52 -10.09
CA GLY A 114 6.95 -7.84 -9.02
C GLY A 114 8.41 -8.28 -8.94
N SER A 115 9.24 -7.43 -8.34
CA SER A 115 10.69 -7.68 -8.21
C SER A 115 11.05 -8.79 -7.22
N THR A 116 10.15 -9.14 -6.31
CA THR A 116 10.40 -10.11 -5.22
C THR A 116 9.52 -11.34 -5.27
N MET A 117 8.62 -11.44 -6.25
CA MET A 117 7.70 -12.56 -6.44
C MET A 117 7.67 -13.01 -7.88
N THR A 118 7.45 -14.29 -8.10
CA THR A 118 7.11 -14.91 -9.38
C THR A 118 5.62 -15.27 -9.42
N ASP A 119 5.04 -15.44 -10.59
CA ASP A 119 3.70 -16.02 -10.81
C ASP A 119 2.57 -15.30 -10.04
N GLN A 120 2.46 -14.00 -10.24
CA GLN A 120 1.52 -13.15 -9.49
C GLN A 120 0.19 -12.90 -10.21
N ALA A 121 0.02 -13.38 -11.43
CA ALA A 121 -1.18 -13.11 -12.22
C ALA A 121 -2.34 -14.08 -11.94
N ASP A 122 -2.11 -15.18 -11.23
CA ASP A 122 -3.09 -16.26 -10.99
C ASP A 122 -4.37 -15.80 -10.29
N TRP A 123 -4.33 -14.64 -9.62
CA TRP A 123 -5.50 -14.09 -8.94
C TRP A 123 -6.46 -13.35 -9.89
N LEU A 124 -6.03 -13.00 -11.10
CA LEU A 124 -6.76 -12.05 -11.95
C LEU A 124 -8.13 -12.57 -12.36
N ASP A 125 -8.22 -13.83 -12.72
CA ASP A 125 -9.44 -14.53 -13.15
C ASP A 125 -9.84 -15.71 -12.24
N ASP A 126 -9.14 -15.91 -11.12
CA ASP A 126 -9.52 -16.91 -10.14
C ASP A 126 -10.87 -16.54 -9.49
N PRO A 127 -11.88 -17.42 -9.53
CA PRO A 127 -13.18 -17.16 -8.90
C PRO A 127 -13.09 -16.77 -7.42
N LYS A 128 -12.05 -17.17 -6.70
CA LYS A 128 -11.83 -16.76 -5.30
C LYS A 128 -11.60 -15.26 -5.15
N SER A 129 -11.06 -14.58 -6.18
CA SER A 129 -10.85 -13.14 -6.16
C SER A 129 -12.14 -12.34 -6.35
N PHE A 130 -13.22 -12.94 -6.85
CA PHE A 130 -14.44 -12.21 -7.22
C PHE A 130 -15.09 -11.51 -6.04
N ALA A 131 -15.08 -12.11 -4.85
CA ALA A 131 -15.57 -11.47 -3.64
C ALA A 131 -14.80 -10.17 -3.28
N ALA A 132 -13.49 -10.14 -3.55
CA ALA A 132 -12.69 -8.93 -3.37
C ALA A 132 -13.01 -7.86 -4.43
N TRP A 133 -13.23 -8.26 -5.69
CA TRP A 133 -13.64 -7.34 -6.76
C TRP A 133 -15.00 -6.70 -6.49
N GLU A 134 -16.00 -7.49 -6.08
CA GLU A 134 -17.32 -7.01 -5.69
C GLU A 134 -17.20 -6.03 -4.52
N CYS A 135 -16.45 -6.41 -3.48
CA CYS A 135 -16.21 -5.56 -2.33
C CYS A 135 -15.50 -4.24 -2.70
N ALA A 136 -14.53 -4.26 -3.61
CA ALA A 136 -13.86 -3.05 -4.08
C ALA A 136 -14.84 -2.10 -4.77
N GLY A 137 -15.76 -2.64 -5.60
CA GLY A 137 -16.82 -1.89 -6.24
C GLY A 137 -17.81 -1.28 -5.24
N GLU A 138 -18.29 -2.06 -4.28
CA GLU A 138 -19.18 -1.60 -3.20
C GLU A 138 -18.58 -0.46 -2.38
N LEU A 139 -17.26 -0.55 -2.10
CA LEU A 139 -16.55 0.42 -1.29
C LEU A 139 -16.05 1.63 -2.09
N GLY A 140 -16.17 1.63 -3.41
CA GLY A 140 -15.67 2.69 -4.29
C GLY A 140 -14.14 2.82 -4.24
N LEU A 141 -13.41 1.72 -4.06
CA LEU A 141 -11.95 1.74 -3.98
C LEU A 141 -11.33 1.96 -5.36
N SER A 142 -10.35 2.86 -5.42
CA SER A 142 -9.46 2.96 -6.58
C SER A 142 -8.49 1.79 -6.58
N ILE A 143 -8.34 1.12 -7.74
CA ILE A 143 -7.41 -0.01 -7.87
C ILE A 143 -6.15 0.44 -8.60
N CYS A 144 -5.01 0.29 -7.93
CA CYS A 144 -3.68 0.51 -8.49
C CYS A 144 -3.12 -0.85 -8.91
N LEU A 145 -3.11 -1.11 -10.21
CA LEU A 145 -2.61 -2.35 -10.78
C LEU A 145 -1.20 -2.15 -11.35
N GLN A 146 -0.24 -2.91 -10.85
CA GLN A 146 1.10 -2.99 -11.42
C GLN A 146 1.17 -4.20 -12.35
N MET A 147 1.51 -3.94 -13.61
CA MET A 147 1.65 -4.94 -14.66
C MET A 147 3.08 -4.92 -15.23
#